data_fbd7fe51656c4a239e7ae174c8442b06
#
_entry.id   fbd7fe51656c4a239e7ae174c8442b06
#
_cell.length_a   1.000
_cell.length_b   1.000
_cell.length_c   1.000
_cell.angle_alpha   90.00
_cell.angle_beta   90.00
_cell.angle_gamma   90.00
#
_symmetry.space_group_name_H-M   'P 1'
#
loop_
_entity.id
_entity.type
_entity.pdbx_description
1 polymer ?
#
loop_
_entity_poly.entity_id
_entity_poly.type
_entity_poly.pdbx_seq_one_letter_code
_entity_poly.pdbx_strand_id
1 'polypeptide(L)'
;ELKKQKEKSGDTEAPTAEEIKYLTEREIILRKTGAYLRKICLYGTGENSVCGYLKKYGYDPFNPPEDMKADAELKLKRLDYELSIIMRTKYPSYFLCVWDFINWAKEHGIPVGAGRGSGAGSLVAYLSGITDIDPIKYDLLFERFLNPDRVSPPDFDTDFCERRRQEVIDYVIGK
;
A
#
# COMPACT_ATOMS: atom_id res chain seq x y z
N GLU A 1 -5.27 7.40 23.92
CA GLU A 1 -6.13 7.59 22.72
C GLU A 1 -7.56 7.10 22.96
N LEU A 2 -7.76 5.89 23.50
CA LEU A 2 -9.07 5.34 23.87
C LEU A 2 -9.85 6.22 24.85
N LYS A 3 -9.18 6.79 25.88
CA LYS A 3 -9.80 7.76 26.77
C LYS A 3 -10.29 9.00 26.02
N LYS A 4 -9.50 9.52 25.07
CA LYS A 4 -9.88 10.67 24.24
C LYS A 4 -11.03 10.38 23.26
N GLN A 5 -11.15 9.13 22.79
CA GLN A 5 -12.27 8.73 21.92
C GLN A 5 -13.57 8.56 22.71
N LYS A 6 -13.52 7.97 23.93
CA LYS A 6 -14.70 7.84 24.82
C LYS A 6 -15.14 9.19 25.39
N GLU A 7 -14.24 10.11 25.69
CA GLU A 7 -14.59 11.49 26.10
C GLU A 7 -15.34 12.27 25.01
N LYS A 8 -15.07 11.97 23.72
CA LYS A 8 -15.80 12.55 22.59
C LYS A 8 -17.19 11.93 22.37
N SER A 9 -17.40 10.67 22.77
CA SER A 9 -18.70 9.98 22.67
C SER A 9 -19.59 10.13 23.91
N GLY A 10 -19.14 10.81 24.96
CA GLY A 10 -19.86 10.94 26.23
C GLY A 10 -19.87 9.67 27.08
N ASP A 11 -19.09 8.67 26.73
CA ASP A 11 -19.01 7.37 27.39
C ASP A 11 -17.88 7.40 28.42
N THR A 12 -18.23 7.43 29.70
CA THR A 12 -17.30 7.65 30.84
C THR A 12 -16.73 6.36 31.44
N GLU A 13 -17.17 5.17 30.95
CA GLU A 13 -16.66 3.91 31.47
C GLU A 13 -15.27 3.55 30.92
N ALA A 14 -14.41 2.99 31.77
CA ALA A 14 -13.12 2.48 31.35
C ALA A 14 -13.31 1.28 30.41
N PRO A 15 -12.44 1.12 29.36
CA PRO A 15 -12.58 0.02 28.43
C PRO A 15 -12.48 -1.33 29.12
N THR A 16 -13.30 -2.28 28.72
CA THR A 16 -13.30 -3.65 29.25
C THR A 16 -12.04 -4.41 28.84
N ALA A 17 -11.74 -5.52 29.53
CA ALA A 17 -10.62 -6.38 29.18
C ALA A 17 -10.73 -6.97 27.76
N GLU A 18 -11.97 -7.25 27.27
CA GLU A 18 -12.22 -7.72 25.91
C GLU A 18 -11.96 -6.63 24.87
N GLU A 19 -12.39 -5.39 25.13
CA GLU A 19 -12.10 -4.25 24.26
C GLU A 19 -10.60 -3.97 24.16
N ILE A 20 -9.87 -4.03 25.30
CA ILE A 20 -8.40 -3.88 25.34
C ILE A 20 -7.73 -4.99 24.51
N LYS A 21 -8.17 -6.24 24.67
CA LYS A 21 -7.66 -7.39 23.90
C LYS A 21 -7.89 -7.21 22.40
N TYR A 22 -9.10 -6.83 22.02
CA TYR A 22 -9.47 -6.61 20.61
C TYR A 22 -8.66 -5.48 19.96
N LEU A 23 -8.43 -4.39 20.68
CA LEU A 23 -7.62 -3.28 20.19
C LEU A 23 -6.14 -3.66 20.06
N THR A 24 -5.61 -4.45 20.99
CA THR A 24 -4.24 -4.98 20.92
C THR A 24 -4.07 -5.89 19.71
N GLU A 25 -5.01 -6.77 19.44
CA GLU A 25 -4.99 -7.64 18.26
C GLU A 25 -5.02 -6.83 16.95
N ARG A 26 -5.86 -5.80 16.86
CA ARG A 26 -5.89 -4.89 15.70
C ARG A 26 -4.59 -4.13 15.49
N GLU A 27 -3.95 -3.66 16.56
CA GLU A 27 -2.65 -3.01 16.47
C GLU A 27 -1.55 -3.97 15.99
N ILE A 28 -1.56 -5.21 16.45
CA ILE A 28 -0.64 -6.25 16.00
C ILE A 28 -0.84 -6.53 14.51
N ILE A 29 -2.09 -6.69 14.06
CA ILE A 29 -2.41 -6.89 12.65
C ILE A 29 -1.93 -5.69 11.82
N LEU A 30 -2.20 -4.47 12.26
CA LEU A 30 -1.79 -3.25 11.58
C LEU A 30 -0.26 -3.20 11.41
N ARG A 31 0.50 -3.49 12.46
CA ARG A 31 1.98 -3.52 12.41
C ARG A 31 2.50 -4.61 11.47
N LYS A 32 1.93 -5.81 11.54
CA LYS A 32 2.33 -6.93 10.66
C LYS A 32 2.04 -6.63 9.20
N THR A 33 0.86 -6.12 8.88
CA THR A 33 0.46 -5.77 7.51
C THR A 33 1.30 -4.61 6.95
N GLY A 34 1.60 -3.60 7.75
CA GLY A 34 2.49 -2.51 7.37
C GLY A 34 3.93 -2.96 7.10
N ALA A 35 4.47 -3.83 7.96
CA ALA A 35 5.81 -4.41 7.78
C ALA A 35 5.87 -5.29 6.52
N TYR A 36 4.82 -6.06 6.25
CA TYR A 36 4.73 -6.89 5.05
C TYR A 36 4.61 -6.04 3.78
N LEU A 37 3.79 -5.00 3.79
CA LEU A 37 3.69 -4.05 2.68
C LEU A 37 5.03 -3.38 2.38
N ARG A 38 5.77 -2.93 3.41
CA ARG A 38 7.14 -2.41 3.26
C ARG A 38 8.08 -3.44 2.63
N LYS A 39 8.00 -4.70 3.07
CA LYS A 39 8.82 -5.80 2.53
C LYS A 39 8.55 -6.00 1.03
N ILE A 40 7.29 -5.98 0.61
CA ILE A 40 6.91 -6.08 -0.81
C ILE A 40 7.50 -4.92 -1.61
N CYS A 41 7.39 -3.68 -1.11
CA CYS A 41 7.94 -2.51 -1.77
C CYS A 41 9.46 -2.56 -1.95
N LEU A 42 10.19 -3.08 -0.98
CA LEU A 42 11.65 -3.13 -1.02
C LEU A 42 12.19 -4.33 -1.82
N TYR A 43 11.64 -5.51 -1.56
CA TYR A 43 12.22 -6.78 -2.01
C TYR A 43 11.34 -7.57 -2.98
N GLY A 44 10.08 -7.17 -3.17
CA GLY A 44 9.10 -7.96 -3.92
C GLY A 44 8.69 -9.23 -3.18
N THR A 45 8.14 -10.19 -3.93
CA THR A 45 7.61 -11.46 -3.41
C THR A 45 8.36 -12.70 -3.89
N GLY A 46 9.43 -12.54 -4.66
CA GLY A 46 10.23 -13.62 -5.19
C GLY A 46 10.92 -13.25 -6.51
N GLU A 47 11.64 -14.21 -7.10
CA GLU A 47 12.46 -13.99 -8.30
C GLU A 47 11.64 -13.50 -9.51
N ASN A 48 10.43 -14.00 -9.68
CA ASN A 48 9.52 -13.61 -10.77
C ASN A 48 8.57 -12.46 -10.41
N SER A 49 8.79 -11.81 -9.26
CA SER A 49 7.95 -10.71 -8.81
C SER A 49 7.97 -9.53 -9.77
N VAL A 50 6.81 -8.92 -10.01
CA VAL A 50 6.68 -7.65 -10.75
C VAL A 50 6.85 -6.44 -9.84
N CYS A 51 6.99 -6.66 -8.54
CA CYS A 51 7.13 -5.65 -7.50
C CYS A 51 8.54 -5.66 -6.85
N GLY A 52 8.83 -4.63 -6.08
CA GLY A 52 10.08 -4.44 -5.39
C GLY A 52 10.95 -3.34 -6.00
N TYR A 53 11.70 -2.66 -5.14
CA TYR A 53 12.52 -1.51 -5.52
C TYR A 53 13.57 -1.88 -6.59
N LEU A 54 14.31 -2.97 -6.38
CA LEU A 54 15.32 -3.45 -7.32
C LEU A 54 14.73 -3.72 -8.71
N LYS A 55 13.52 -4.32 -8.74
CA LYS A 55 12.83 -4.62 -10.00
C LYS A 55 12.39 -3.38 -10.76
N LYS A 56 11.95 -2.34 -10.03
CA LYS A 56 11.43 -1.09 -10.62
C LYS A 56 12.54 -0.12 -11.03
N TYR A 57 13.63 -0.06 -10.26
CA TYR A 57 14.69 0.93 -10.45
C TYR A 57 16.05 0.35 -10.89
N GLY A 58 16.22 -0.98 -10.84
CA GLY A 58 17.41 -1.66 -11.33
C GLY A 58 18.62 -1.64 -10.39
N TYR A 59 18.49 -1.10 -9.16
CA TYR A 59 19.55 -1.07 -8.15
C TYR A 59 19.01 -1.24 -6.73
N ASP A 60 19.86 -1.70 -5.81
CA ASP A 60 19.54 -1.85 -4.39
C ASP A 60 19.52 -0.47 -3.71
N PRO A 61 18.39 -0.06 -3.08
CA PRO A 61 18.32 1.25 -2.43
C PRO A 61 19.26 1.41 -1.23
N PHE A 62 19.72 0.31 -0.62
CA PHE A 62 20.64 0.33 0.51
C PHE A 62 22.11 0.25 0.12
N ASN A 63 22.39 -0.13 -1.14
CA ASN A 63 23.72 -0.15 -1.71
C ASN A 63 23.67 0.37 -3.16
N PRO A 64 23.24 1.64 -3.37
CA PRO A 64 23.10 2.21 -4.70
C PRO A 64 24.47 2.54 -5.31
N PRO A 65 24.57 2.58 -6.66
CA PRO A 65 25.73 3.20 -7.33
C PRO A 65 25.95 4.65 -6.85
N GLU A 66 27.19 5.14 -6.94
CA GLU A 66 27.56 6.45 -6.40
C GLU A 66 26.71 7.60 -6.97
N ASP A 67 26.48 7.57 -8.27
CA ASP A 67 25.64 8.53 -9.01
C ASP A 67 24.15 8.44 -8.70
N MET A 68 23.69 7.34 -8.08
CA MET A 68 22.30 7.11 -7.71
C MET A 68 21.99 7.31 -6.20
N LYS A 69 22.99 7.66 -5.38
CA LYS A 69 22.81 7.80 -3.93
C LYS A 69 21.74 8.82 -3.55
N ALA A 70 21.78 10.01 -4.16
CA ALA A 70 20.81 11.07 -3.87
C ALA A 70 19.39 10.67 -4.31
N ASP A 71 19.27 10.00 -5.44
CA ASP A 71 18.00 9.47 -5.97
C ASP A 71 17.44 8.38 -5.06
N ALA A 72 18.27 7.43 -4.61
CA ALA A 72 17.88 6.39 -3.66
C ALA A 72 17.38 6.98 -2.34
N GLU A 73 18.10 7.97 -1.80
CA GLU A 73 17.71 8.63 -0.54
C GLU A 73 16.35 9.35 -0.68
N LEU A 74 16.12 10.06 -1.78
CA LEU A 74 14.83 10.71 -2.06
C LEU A 74 13.69 9.70 -2.11
N LYS A 75 13.88 8.61 -2.84
CA LYS A 75 12.87 7.55 -2.98
C LYS A 75 12.58 6.83 -1.67
N LEU A 76 13.61 6.51 -0.88
CA LEU A 76 13.44 5.92 0.45
C LEU A 76 12.70 6.86 1.41
N LYS A 77 13.03 8.15 1.43
CA LYS A 77 12.30 9.14 2.24
C LYS A 77 10.83 9.23 1.82
N ARG A 78 10.55 9.22 0.53
CA ARG A 78 9.17 9.23 0.02
C ARG A 78 8.43 7.94 0.40
N LEU A 79 9.06 6.77 0.27
CA LEU A 79 8.49 5.49 0.68
C LEU A 79 8.14 5.47 2.16
N ASP A 80 9.07 5.89 3.03
CA ASP A 80 8.86 5.94 4.48
C ASP A 80 7.76 6.93 4.87
N TYR A 81 7.70 8.07 4.20
CA TYR A 81 6.65 9.06 4.37
C TYR A 81 5.27 8.49 4.02
N GLU A 82 5.10 7.89 2.84
CA GLU A 82 3.83 7.30 2.42
C GLU A 82 3.40 6.16 3.34
N LEU A 83 4.31 5.25 3.70
CA LEU A 83 4.02 4.17 4.65
C LEU A 83 3.59 4.71 6.02
N SER A 84 4.19 5.80 6.50
CA SER A 84 3.80 6.43 7.76
C SER A 84 2.35 6.93 7.73
N ILE A 85 1.93 7.52 6.62
CA ILE A 85 0.54 7.99 6.43
C ILE A 85 -0.41 6.80 6.29
N ILE A 86 -0.07 5.79 5.49
CA ILE A 86 -0.87 4.56 5.31
C ILE A 86 -1.09 3.86 6.65
N MET A 87 -0.05 3.79 7.50
CA MET A 87 -0.15 3.23 8.85
C MET A 87 -1.04 4.09 9.77
N ARG A 88 -0.86 5.42 9.76
CA ARG A 88 -1.63 6.36 10.57
C ARG A 88 -3.12 6.33 10.22
N THR A 89 -3.43 6.20 8.93
CA THR A 89 -4.80 6.11 8.42
C THR A 89 -5.41 4.70 8.50
N LYS A 90 -4.60 3.68 8.91
CA LYS A 90 -5.01 2.28 9.10
C LYS A 90 -5.40 1.53 7.81
N TYR A 91 -4.79 1.89 6.67
CA TYR A 91 -5.07 1.27 5.37
C TYR A 91 -4.02 0.28 4.83
N PRO A 92 -2.99 -0.22 5.56
CA PRO A 92 -2.05 -1.17 4.96
C PRO A 92 -2.73 -2.47 4.48
N SER A 93 -3.76 -2.95 5.19
CA SER A 93 -4.54 -4.12 4.77
C SER A 93 -5.27 -3.89 3.45
N TYR A 94 -5.80 -2.68 3.21
CA TYR A 94 -6.43 -2.31 1.95
C TYR A 94 -5.44 -2.38 0.79
N PHE A 95 -4.23 -1.81 0.95
CA PHE A 95 -3.17 -1.91 -0.06
C PHE A 95 -2.81 -3.36 -0.35
N LEU A 96 -2.72 -4.22 0.68
CA LEU A 96 -2.42 -5.64 0.50
C LEU A 96 -3.55 -6.39 -0.22
N CYS A 97 -4.81 -6.08 0.07
CA CYS A 97 -5.94 -6.66 -0.67
C CYS A 97 -5.90 -6.29 -2.15
N VAL A 98 -5.66 -5.01 -2.47
CA VAL A 98 -5.57 -4.55 -3.85
C VAL A 98 -4.36 -5.16 -4.55
N TRP A 99 -3.21 -5.19 -3.88
CA TRP A 99 -2.01 -5.84 -4.38
C TRP A 99 -2.24 -7.32 -4.71
N ASP A 100 -2.93 -8.06 -3.83
CA ASP A 100 -3.13 -9.50 -3.96
C ASP A 100 -3.84 -9.87 -5.27
N PHE A 101 -4.97 -9.26 -5.58
CA PHE A 101 -5.70 -9.61 -6.81
C PHE A 101 -5.05 -9.04 -8.08
N ILE A 102 -4.36 -7.90 -8.00
CA ILE A 102 -3.61 -7.35 -9.14
C ILE A 102 -2.40 -8.23 -9.43
N ASN A 103 -1.64 -8.63 -8.41
CA ASN A 103 -0.50 -9.51 -8.57
C ASN A 103 -0.92 -10.88 -9.12
N TRP A 104 -2.00 -11.45 -8.57
CA TRP A 104 -2.58 -12.68 -9.08
C TRP A 104 -2.95 -12.58 -10.57
N ALA A 105 -3.60 -11.49 -10.98
CA ALA A 105 -3.95 -11.27 -12.37
C ALA A 105 -2.69 -11.20 -13.26
N LYS A 106 -1.66 -10.45 -12.86
CA LYS A 106 -0.39 -10.33 -13.58
C LYS A 106 0.33 -11.68 -13.70
N GLU A 107 0.37 -12.48 -12.64
CA GLU A 107 0.96 -13.82 -12.63
C GLU A 107 0.23 -14.82 -13.54
N HIS A 108 -1.09 -14.63 -13.73
CA HIS A 108 -1.91 -15.44 -14.65
C HIS A 108 -1.98 -14.86 -16.07
N GLY A 109 -1.13 -13.87 -16.39
CA GLY A 109 -1.07 -13.26 -17.71
C GLY A 109 -2.35 -12.51 -18.12
N ILE A 110 -3.12 -12.02 -17.12
CA ILE A 110 -4.28 -11.16 -17.35
C ILE A 110 -3.77 -9.72 -17.45
N PRO A 111 -3.98 -9.02 -18.59
CA PRO A 111 -3.57 -7.63 -18.70
C PRO A 111 -4.27 -6.74 -17.68
N VAL A 112 -3.47 -5.96 -16.97
CA VAL A 112 -3.92 -4.96 -15.99
C VAL A 112 -3.47 -3.59 -16.48
N GLY A 113 -4.35 -2.60 -16.39
CA GLY A 113 -4.03 -1.21 -16.74
C GLY A 113 -2.93 -0.64 -15.83
N ALA A 114 -2.16 0.32 -16.34
CA ALA A 114 -1.05 0.94 -15.60
C ALA A 114 -1.47 1.67 -14.31
N GLY A 115 -2.76 1.82 -14.11
CA GLY A 115 -3.35 2.62 -13.04
C GLY A 115 -3.84 3.98 -13.55
N ARG A 116 -4.82 4.54 -12.87
CA ARG A 116 -5.41 5.84 -13.18
C ARG A 116 -5.88 6.55 -11.89
N GLY A 117 -6.32 7.79 -12.04
CA GLY A 117 -6.81 8.58 -10.92
C GLY A 117 -5.71 8.95 -9.92
N SER A 118 -6.10 9.19 -8.69
CA SER A 118 -5.20 9.65 -7.63
C SER A 118 -4.23 8.57 -7.14
N GLY A 119 -4.57 7.29 -7.27
CA GLY A 119 -3.74 6.16 -6.87
C GLY A 119 -2.39 6.09 -7.58
N ALA A 120 -2.29 6.65 -8.81
CA ALA A 120 -1.04 6.78 -9.54
C ALA A 120 0.00 7.69 -8.82
N GLY A 121 -0.42 8.51 -7.84
CA GLY A 121 0.47 9.36 -7.04
C GLY A 121 1.19 8.62 -5.91
N SER A 122 0.94 7.32 -5.69
CA SER A 122 1.56 6.55 -4.61
C SER A 122 2.78 5.75 -5.07
N LEU A 123 3.93 6.04 -4.45
CA LEU A 123 5.16 5.26 -4.63
C LEU A 123 5.00 3.83 -4.06
N VAL A 124 4.27 3.69 -2.95
CA VAL A 124 3.95 2.36 -2.39
C VAL A 124 3.17 1.54 -3.40
N ALA A 125 2.17 2.12 -4.08
CA ALA A 125 1.41 1.43 -5.12
C ALA A 125 2.29 1.05 -6.34
N TYR A 126 3.19 1.92 -6.75
CA TYR A 126 4.15 1.64 -7.83
C TYR A 126 5.12 0.51 -7.47
N LEU A 127 5.77 0.59 -6.31
CA LEU A 127 6.74 -0.41 -5.87
C LEU A 127 6.09 -1.77 -5.58
N SER A 128 4.86 -1.79 -5.06
CA SER A 128 4.10 -3.02 -4.88
C SER A 128 3.50 -3.58 -6.17
N GLY A 129 3.58 -2.86 -7.30
CA GLY A 129 3.05 -3.31 -8.58
C GLY A 129 1.53 -3.14 -8.73
N ILE A 130 0.88 -2.41 -7.85
CA ILE A 130 -0.53 -1.99 -7.99
C ILE A 130 -0.68 -1.07 -9.18
N THR A 131 0.27 -0.13 -9.36
CA THR A 131 0.36 0.74 -10.53
C THR A 131 1.68 0.54 -11.26
N ASP A 132 1.73 0.92 -12.54
CA ASP A 132 2.94 0.91 -13.36
C ASP A 132 3.39 2.33 -13.75
N ILE A 133 2.87 3.34 -13.06
CA ILE A 133 3.23 4.76 -13.21
C ILE A 133 4.15 5.15 -12.04
N ASP A 134 5.39 5.57 -12.35
CA ASP A 134 6.32 6.08 -11.35
C ASP A 134 5.92 7.50 -10.93
N PRO A 135 5.42 7.70 -9.69
CA PRO A 135 4.96 9.02 -9.25
C PRO A 135 6.08 10.04 -9.10
N ILE A 136 7.33 9.60 -8.89
CA ILE A 136 8.48 10.50 -8.77
C ILE A 136 8.87 11.04 -10.14
N LYS A 137 8.91 10.17 -11.15
CA LYS A 137 9.23 10.56 -12.53
C LYS A 137 8.24 11.59 -13.10
N TYR A 138 6.98 11.54 -12.69
CA TYR A 138 5.92 12.43 -13.17
C TYR A 138 5.50 13.50 -12.16
N ASP A 139 6.25 13.66 -11.07
CA ASP A 139 6.00 14.65 -9.99
C ASP A 139 4.57 14.60 -9.45
N LEU A 140 4.06 13.38 -9.22
CA LEU A 140 2.70 13.16 -8.72
C LEU A 140 2.66 13.23 -7.19
N LEU A 141 1.63 13.90 -6.67
CA LEU A 141 1.45 14.12 -5.24
C LEU A 141 0.67 12.97 -4.60
N PHE A 142 1.26 12.36 -3.56
CA PHE A 142 0.61 11.32 -2.75
C PHE A 142 -0.60 11.85 -1.97
N GLU A 143 -0.57 13.10 -1.55
CA GLU A 143 -1.61 13.76 -0.76
C GLU A 143 -2.94 13.91 -1.51
N ARG A 144 -2.91 13.78 -2.84
CA ARG A 144 -4.13 13.70 -3.67
C ARG A 144 -4.84 12.35 -3.53
N PHE A 145 -4.06 11.29 -3.25
CA PHE A 145 -4.57 9.94 -3.08
C PHE A 145 -4.97 9.67 -1.64
N LEU A 146 -4.08 9.92 -0.69
CA LEU A 146 -4.33 9.68 0.73
C LEU A 146 -3.84 10.86 1.56
N ASN A 147 -4.80 11.57 2.15
CA ASN A 147 -4.54 12.70 3.04
C ASN A 147 -5.14 12.39 4.41
N PRO A 148 -4.34 12.39 5.50
CA PRO A 148 -4.83 12.13 6.85
C PRO A 148 -5.86 13.16 7.35
N ASP A 149 -5.89 14.35 6.75
CA ASP A 149 -6.83 15.43 7.10
C ASP A 149 -8.16 15.32 6.32
N ARG A 150 -8.26 14.41 5.36
CA ARG A 150 -9.50 14.11 4.64
C ARG A 150 -10.12 12.80 5.15
N VAL A 151 -11.44 12.83 5.34
CA VAL A 151 -12.22 11.68 5.84
C VAL A 151 -12.47 10.60 4.77
N SER A 152 -12.16 10.87 3.49
CA SER A 152 -12.42 9.92 2.41
C SER A 152 -11.39 8.77 2.41
N PRO A 153 -11.85 7.49 2.33
CA PRO A 153 -10.95 6.36 2.16
C PRO A 153 -10.20 6.44 0.83
N PRO A 154 -8.99 5.83 0.73
CA PRO A 154 -8.30 5.70 -0.54
C PRO A 154 -9.09 4.82 -1.50
N ASP A 155 -9.04 5.12 -2.79
CA ASP A 155 -9.68 4.35 -3.84
C ASP A 155 -8.71 4.09 -4.99
N PHE A 156 -8.49 2.80 -5.32
CA PHE A 156 -7.71 2.39 -6.47
C PHE A 156 -8.63 2.01 -7.62
N ASP A 157 -8.63 2.83 -8.65
CA ASP A 157 -9.24 2.52 -9.94
C ASP A 157 -8.38 1.50 -10.69
N THR A 158 -8.87 0.27 -10.85
CA THR A 158 -8.16 -0.81 -11.53
C THR A 158 -8.89 -1.26 -12.79
N ASP A 159 -8.17 -1.33 -13.90
CA ASP A 159 -8.70 -1.75 -15.18
C ASP A 159 -8.14 -3.12 -15.56
N PHE A 160 -9.00 -4.11 -15.78
CA PHE A 160 -8.64 -5.45 -16.24
C PHE A 160 -9.10 -5.69 -17.68
N CYS A 161 -8.40 -6.59 -18.38
CA CYS A 161 -8.85 -7.07 -19.67
C CYS A 161 -10.32 -7.51 -19.60
N GLU A 162 -11.19 -6.92 -20.43
CA GLU A 162 -12.64 -7.16 -20.42
C GLU A 162 -12.97 -8.66 -20.52
N ARG A 163 -12.27 -9.38 -21.39
CA ARG A 163 -12.51 -10.81 -21.65
C ARG A 163 -12.20 -11.71 -20.46
N ARG A 164 -11.24 -11.30 -19.59
CA ARG A 164 -10.73 -12.11 -18.49
C ARG A 164 -11.00 -11.51 -17.10
N ARG A 165 -11.69 -10.38 -17.04
CA ARG A 165 -12.03 -9.72 -15.76
C ARG A 165 -12.80 -10.64 -14.82
N GLN A 166 -13.65 -11.51 -15.36
CA GLN A 166 -14.43 -12.43 -14.55
C GLN A 166 -13.54 -13.40 -13.75
N GLU A 167 -12.42 -13.85 -14.30
CA GLU A 167 -11.47 -14.71 -13.59
C GLU A 167 -10.90 -14.03 -12.33
N VAL A 168 -10.63 -12.72 -12.40
CA VAL A 168 -10.15 -11.95 -11.23
C VAL A 168 -11.26 -11.79 -10.20
N ILE A 169 -12.50 -11.55 -10.62
CA ILE A 169 -13.66 -11.46 -9.72
C ILE A 169 -13.87 -12.79 -9.00
N ASP A 170 -13.82 -13.90 -9.73
CA ASP A 170 -13.99 -15.25 -9.18
C ASP A 170 -12.87 -15.59 -8.17
N TYR A 171 -11.63 -15.18 -8.44
CA TYR A 171 -10.53 -15.30 -7.51
C TYR A 171 -10.78 -14.54 -6.20
N VAL A 172 -11.26 -13.29 -6.26
CA VAL A 172 -11.55 -12.48 -5.08
C VAL A 172 -12.72 -13.05 -4.27
N ILE A 173 -13.76 -13.56 -4.95
CA ILE A 173 -14.93 -14.16 -4.29
C ILE A 173 -14.57 -15.49 -3.61
N GLY A 174 -13.62 -16.24 -4.18
CA GLY A 174 -13.19 -17.54 -3.65
C GLY A 174 -12.27 -17.49 -2.44
N LYS A 175 -11.82 -16.28 -2.05
CA LYS A 175 -10.97 -16.03 -0.86
C LYS A 175 -11.76 -15.69 0.39
#